data_ef2661b9595b47083b48e34f3d5953e8
#
_entry.id   ef2661b9595b47083b48e34f3d5953e8
#
_cell.length_a   1.000
_cell.length_b   1.000
_cell.length_c   1.000
_cell.angle_alpha   90.00
_cell.angle_beta   90.00
_cell.angle_gamma   90.00
#
_symmetry.space_group_name_H-M   'P 1'
#
loop_
_entity.id
_entity.type
_entity.pdbx_description
1 polymer ?
#
loop_
_entity_poly.entity_id
_entity_poly.type
_entity_poly.pdbx_seq_one_letter_code
_entity_poly.pdbx_strand_id
1 'polypeptide(L)'
;KAVLREMKEETGIKKNYKIIYESKTWYFYKLPSYLRKKLWKGRFIGQKQKWFIISFTGKDEDINIKTKKPEFKKWEWSTQDNILKKIVPFKRRLYTSIFKEINNIDG
;
A
#
# COMPACT_ATOMS: atom_id res chain seq x y z
N LYS A 1 14.17 5.44 7.46
CA LYS A 1 13.43 5.71 6.22
C LYS A 1 11.97 6.02 6.51
N ALA A 2 11.38 6.85 5.66
CA ALA A 2 9.98 7.24 5.81
C ALA A 2 9.03 6.05 5.78
N VAL A 3 9.29 5.04 4.95
CA VAL A 3 8.43 3.87 4.82
C VAL A 3 8.34 3.10 6.14
N LEU A 4 9.43 2.96 6.87
CA LEU A 4 9.44 2.25 8.15
C LEU A 4 8.71 3.04 9.22
N ARG A 5 8.88 4.35 9.24
CA ARG A 5 8.17 5.22 10.16
C ARG A 5 6.67 5.16 9.92
N GLU A 6 6.24 5.26 8.67
CA GLU A 6 4.84 5.20 8.31
C GLU A 6 4.22 3.85 8.64
N MET A 7 4.95 2.76 8.38
CA MET A 7 4.47 1.42 8.73
C MET A 7 4.21 1.31 10.24
N LYS A 8 5.15 1.78 11.05
CA LYS A 8 5.00 1.77 12.51
C LYS A 8 3.82 2.62 12.95
N GLU A 9 3.68 3.82 12.38
CA GLU A 9 2.60 4.74 12.73
C GLU A 9 1.22 4.20 12.34
N GLU A 10 1.14 3.51 11.20
CA GLU A 10 -0.15 3.04 10.67
C GLU A 10 -0.54 1.65 11.15
N THR A 11 0.42 0.77 11.35
CA THR A 11 0.15 -0.65 11.68
C THR A 11 0.64 -1.09 13.05
N GLY A 12 1.44 -0.27 13.71
CA GLY A 12 2.02 -0.63 15.00
C GLY A 12 3.16 -1.64 14.92
N ILE A 13 3.55 -2.08 13.75
CA ILE A 13 4.64 -3.04 13.57
C ILE A 13 5.96 -2.36 13.87
N LYS A 14 6.66 -2.85 14.91
CA LYS A 14 7.94 -2.28 15.37
C LYS A 14 9.12 -3.23 15.19
N LYS A 15 8.86 -4.54 15.05
CA LYS A 15 9.89 -5.57 14.96
C LYS A 15 9.37 -6.75 14.15
N ASN A 16 10.25 -7.72 13.91
CA ASN A 16 9.92 -8.96 13.19
C ASN A 16 9.53 -8.67 11.74
N TYR A 17 10.21 -7.70 11.12
CA TYR A 17 9.99 -7.37 9.72
C TYR A 17 11.31 -7.19 9.00
N LYS A 18 11.27 -7.29 7.68
CA LYS A 18 12.42 -7.07 6.82
C LYS A 18 11.95 -6.51 5.49
N ILE A 19 12.59 -5.45 5.01
CA ILE A 19 12.32 -4.96 3.65
C ILE A 19 13.04 -5.89 2.68
N ILE A 20 12.30 -6.59 1.83
CA ILE A 20 12.87 -7.56 0.90
C ILE A 20 12.93 -7.05 -0.53
N TYR A 21 12.24 -5.97 -0.83
CA TYR A 21 12.23 -5.43 -2.19
C TYR A 21 11.74 -3.98 -2.19
N GLU A 22 12.33 -3.19 -3.06
CA GLU A 22 11.87 -1.84 -3.36
C GLU A 22 11.61 -1.76 -4.85
N SER A 23 10.47 -1.21 -5.26
CA SER A 23 10.12 -1.15 -6.68
C SER A 23 11.17 -0.36 -7.46
N LYS A 24 11.50 -0.84 -8.66
CA LYS A 24 12.54 -0.22 -9.51
C LYS A 24 12.06 1.10 -10.10
N THR A 25 10.75 1.22 -10.30
CA THR A 25 10.16 2.39 -10.94
C THR A 25 9.20 3.08 -9.99
N TRP A 26 8.91 4.34 -10.29
CA TRP A 26 7.83 5.06 -9.65
C TRP A 26 6.53 4.70 -10.36
N TYR A 27 5.52 4.29 -9.60
CA TYR A 27 4.20 4.02 -10.14
C TYR A 27 3.35 5.27 -10.03
N PHE A 28 2.60 5.54 -11.09
CA PHE A 28 1.75 6.71 -11.16
C PHE A 28 0.32 6.28 -11.39
N TYR A 29 -0.62 6.85 -10.66
CA TYR A 29 -2.02 6.68 -10.97
C TYR A 29 -2.74 8.02 -11.01
N LYS A 30 -3.72 8.11 -11.90
CA LYS A 30 -4.47 9.33 -12.13
C LYS A 30 -5.85 9.19 -11.50
N LEU A 31 -6.28 10.21 -10.74
CA LEU A 31 -7.61 10.20 -10.16
C LEU A 31 -8.66 10.52 -11.21
N PRO A 32 -9.82 9.83 -11.17
CA PRO A 32 -10.95 10.23 -11.99
C PRO A 32 -11.39 11.66 -11.68
N SER A 33 -11.94 12.37 -12.68
CA SER A 33 -12.31 13.77 -12.53
C SER A 33 -13.23 14.02 -11.32
N TYR A 34 -14.19 13.14 -11.11
CA TYR A 34 -15.16 13.32 -10.02
C TYR A 34 -14.52 13.25 -8.64
N LEU A 35 -13.41 12.51 -8.49
CA LEU A 35 -12.70 12.43 -7.23
C LEU A 35 -11.71 13.57 -7.03
N ARG A 36 -11.15 14.10 -8.11
CA ARG A 36 -10.18 15.19 -8.02
C ARG A 36 -10.74 16.41 -7.30
N LYS A 37 -11.97 16.76 -7.63
CA LYS A 37 -12.62 17.91 -7.02
C LYS A 37 -12.86 17.74 -5.53
N LYS A 38 -13.19 16.50 -5.11
CA LYS A 38 -13.50 16.21 -3.71
C LYS A 38 -12.27 16.09 -2.83
N LEU A 39 -11.24 15.39 -3.33
CA LEU A 39 -10.13 15.00 -2.48
C LEU A 39 -9.03 16.05 -2.38
N TRP A 40 -8.72 16.73 -3.48
CA TRP A 40 -7.59 17.64 -3.51
C TRP A 40 -7.94 19.01 -4.05
N LYS A 41 -9.21 19.36 -4.03
CA LYS A 41 -9.70 20.65 -4.53
C LYS A 41 -9.23 20.93 -5.98
N GLY A 42 -9.09 19.88 -6.77
CA GLY A 42 -8.66 20.00 -8.16
C GLY A 42 -7.17 20.29 -8.38
N ARG A 43 -6.37 20.35 -7.31
CA ARG A 43 -4.94 20.70 -7.42
C ARG A 43 -4.07 19.61 -8.03
N PHE A 44 -4.42 18.35 -7.79
CA PHE A 44 -3.60 17.22 -8.23
C PHE A 44 -4.42 16.29 -9.11
N ILE A 45 -3.78 15.75 -10.15
CA ILE A 45 -4.42 14.79 -11.06
C ILE A 45 -4.14 13.34 -10.68
N GLY A 46 -3.15 13.10 -9.82
CA GLY A 46 -2.78 11.76 -9.41
C GLY A 46 -1.60 11.76 -8.45
N GLN A 47 -1.04 10.59 -8.22
CA GLN A 47 0.10 10.41 -7.33
C GLN A 47 1.15 9.51 -7.96
N LYS A 48 2.43 9.80 -7.64
CA LYS A 48 3.54 8.88 -7.89
C LYS A 48 3.84 8.15 -6.60
N GLN A 49 4.08 6.85 -6.70
CA GLN A 49 4.36 6.00 -5.54
C GLN A 49 5.53 5.08 -5.80
N LYS A 50 6.35 4.88 -4.79
CA LYS A 50 7.36 3.86 -4.78
C LYS A 50 6.93 2.79 -3.80
N TRP A 51 6.99 1.52 -4.20
CA TRP A 51 6.45 0.42 -3.41
C TRP A 51 7.55 -0.41 -2.78
N PHE A 52 7.28 -0.88 -1.59
CA PHE A 52 8.20 -1.73 -0.83
C PHE A 52 7.47 -3.00 -0.44
N ILE A 53 8.18 -4.13 -0.53
CA ILE A 53 7.69 -5.39 -0.01
C ILE A 53 8.37 -5.64 1.32
N ILE A 54 7.57 -5.82 2.36
CA ILE A 54 8.06 -6.06 3.69
C ILE A 54 7.59 -7.43 4.14
N SER A 55 8.54 -8.30 4.49
CA SER A 55 8.24 -9.60 5.08
C SER A 55 8.01 -9.42 6.57
N PHE A 56 6.86 -9.86 7.06
CA PHE A 56 6.52 -9.78 8.47
C PHE A 56 6.46 -11.19 9.05
N THR A 57 7.26 -11.44 10.09
CA THR A 57 7.35 -12.75 10.72
C THR A 57 6.78 -12.75 12.14
N GLY A 58 6.17 -11.65 12.56
CA GLY A 58 5.54 -11.55 13.86
C GLY A 58 4.16 -12.19 13.89
N LYS A 59 3.46 -11.96 14.98
CA LYS A 59 2.11 -12.47 15.19
C LYS A 59 1.07 -11.42 14.81
N ASP A 60 -0.17 -11.87 14.54
CA ASP A 60 -1.26 -10.96 14.23
C ASP A 60 -1.48 -9.94 15.35
N GLU A 61 -1.27 -10.33 16.60
CA GLU A 61 -1.42 -9.45 17.74
C GLU A 61 -0.43 -8.29 17.74
N ASP A 62 0.68 -8.43 17.00
CA ASP A 62 1.66 -7.35 16.87
C ASP A 62 1.18 -6.23 15.97
N ILE A 63 0.12 -6.46 15.20
CA ILE A 63 -0.46 -5.47 14.32
C ILE A 63 -1.54 -4.71 15.07
N ASN A 64 -1.34 -3.39 15.21
CA ASN A 64 -2.29 -2.54 15.91
C ASN A 64 -2.56 -1.27 15.09
N ILE A 65 -3.73 -1.24 14.46
CA ILE A 65 -4.14 -0.09 13.66
C ILE A 65 -4.81 1.01 14.49
N LYS A 66 -5.03 0.76 15.77
CA LYS A 66 -5.56 1.78 16.70
C LYS A 66 -4.40 2.61 17.25
N THR A 67 -3.79 3.39 16.37
CA THR A 67 -2.66 4.25 16.71
C THR A 67 -3.16 5.65 17.06
N LYS A 68 -2.24 6.55 17.41
CA LYS A 68 -2.62 7.93 17.77
C LYS A 68 -3.38 8.64 16.67
N LYS A 69 -3.03 8.36 15.40
CA LYS A 69 -3.72 8.92 14.23
C LYS A 69 -4.16 7.77 13.34
N PRO A 70 -5.25 7.07 13.69
CA PRO A 70 -5.64 5.88 12.95
C PRO A 70 -6.04 6.19 11.51
N GLU A 71 -5.38 5.49 10.57
CA GLU A 71 -5.68 5.58 9.15
C GLU A 71 -6.65 4.47 8.71
N PHE A 72 -6.72 3.38 9.49
CA PHE A 72 -7.49 2.20 9.13
C PHE A 72 -8.49 1.83 10.21
N LYS A 73 -9.63 1.31 9.78
CA LYS A 73 -10.68 0.84 10.70
C LYS A 73 -10.51 -0.64 11.05
N LYS A 74 -10.00 -1.43 10.10
CA LYS A 74 -9.74 -2.85 10.31
C LYS A 74 -8.72 -3.33 9.29
N TRP A 75 -8.16 -4.53 9.53
CA TRP A 75 -7.20 -5.15 8.61
C TRP A 75 -7.47 -6.63 8.52
N GLU A 76 -6.98 -7.25 7.46
CA GLU A 76 -7.05 -8.70 7.27
C GLU A 76 -5.94 -9.16 6.34
N TRP A 77 -5.58 -10.42 6.45
CA TRP A 77 -4.69 -11.05 5.48
C TRP A 77 -5.51 -11.38 4.24
N SER A 78 -4.91 -11.20 3.08
CA SER A 78 -5.61 -11.41 1.82
C SER A 78 -4.66 -11.91 0.74
N THR A 79 -5.21 -12.47 -0.32
CA THR A 79 -4.44 -12.86 -1.49
C THR A 79 -4.42 -11.72 -2.50
N GLN A 80 -3.46 -11.78 -3.45
CA GLN A 80 -3.40 -10.79 -4.53
C GLN A 80 -4.70 -10.76 -5.33
N ASP A 81 -5.25 -11.94 -5.63
CA ASP A 81 -6.51 -12.04 -6.38
C ASP A 81 -7.67 -11.36 -5.67
N ASN A 82 -7.79 -11.58 -4.37
CA ASN A 82 -8.85 -10.95 -3.58
C ASN A 82 -8.67 -9.44 -3.50
N ILE A 83 -7.44 -8.98 -3.38
CA ILE A 83 -7.14 -7.54 -3.38
C ILE A 83 -7.60 -6.92 -4.70
N LEU A 84 -7.26 -7.54 -5.84
CA LEU A 84 -7.64 -7.03 -7.15
C LEU A 84 -9.15 -7.00 -7.36
N LYS A 85 -9.87 -7.96 -6.75
CA LYS A 85 -11.33 -7.98 -6.82
C LYS A 85 -11.98 -6.88 -6.01
N LYS A 86 -11.41 -6.54 -4.86
CA LYS A 86 -11.97 -5.57 -3.92
C LYS A 86 -11.52 -4.14 -4.14
N ILE A 87 -10.38 -3.94 -4.81
CA ILE A 87 -9.82 -2.61 -5.00
C ILE A 87 -10.73 -1.74 -5.86
N VAL A 88 -10.75 -0.44 -5.59
CA VAL A 88 -11.52 0.49 -6.42
C VAL A 88 -11.02 0.42 -7.88
N PRO A 89 -11.93 0.50 -8.86
CA PRO A 89 -11.56 0.25 -10.27
C PRO A 89 -10.41 1.08 -10.80
N PHE A 90 -10.28 2.34 -10.42
CA PHE A 90 -9.24 3.20 -10.98
C PHE A 90 -7.84 2.84 -10.48
N LYS A 91 -7.74 2.03 -9.41
CA LYS A 91 -6.44 1.55 -8.89
C LYS A 91 -6.10 0.13 -9.36
N ARG A 92 -7.04 -0.56 -9.99
CA ARG A 92 -6.84 -1.96 -10.38
C ARG A 92 -5.66 -2.15 -11.32
N ARG A 93 -5.53 -1.30 -12.33
CA ARG A 93 -4.41 -1.38 -13.27
C ARG A 93 -3.07 -1.17 -12.57
N LEU A 94 -3.01 -0.20 -11.66
CA LEU A 94 -1.82 0.09 -10.88
C LEU A 94 -1.41 -1.14 -10.06
N TYR A 95 -2.34 -1.71 -9.31
CA TYR A 95 -2.06 -2.88 -8.48
C TYR A 95 -1.69 -4.10 -9.30
N THR A 96 -2.31 -4.28 -10.46
CA THR A 96 -1.95 -5.37 -11.38
C THR A 96 -0.49 -5.25 -11.80
N SER A 97 -0.05 -4.05 -12.14
CA SER A 97 1.34 -3.80 -12.54
C SER A 97 2.31 -4.05 -11.38
N ILE A 98 1.95 -3.62 -10.18
CA ILE A 98 2.78 -3.82 -9.00
C ILE A 98 2.92 -5.32 -8.69
N PHE A 99 1.82 -6.06 -8.71
CA PHE A 99 1.85 -7.51 -8.44
C PHE A 99 2.64 -8.26 -9.51
N LYS A 100 2.58 -7.80 -10.76
CA LYS A 100 3.37 -8.39 -11.84
C LYS A 100 4.87 -8.23 -11.56
N GLU A 101 5.30 -7.05 -11.12
CA GLU A 101 6.69 -6.81 -10.74
C GLU A 101 7.08 -7.70 -9.57
N ILE A 102 6.25 -7.78 -8.55
CA ILE A 102 6.49 -8.60 -7.36
C ILE A 102 6.63 -10.07 -7.72
N ASN A 103 5.75 -10.58 -8.56
CA ASN A 103 5.74 -11.99 -8.92
C ASN A 103 6.92 -12.39 -9.81
N ASN A 104 7.60 -11.43 -10.42
CA ASN A 104 8.76 -11.67 -11.26
C ASN A 104 10.10 -11.57 -10.50
N ILE A 105 10.07 -11.26 -9.21
CA ILE A 105 11.30 -11.12 -8.41
C ILE A 105 12.09 -12.42 -8.35
N ASP A 106 11.41 -13.53 -8.19
CA ASP A 106 12.03 -14.86 -8.06
C ASP A 106 12.13 -15.61 -9.39
N GLY A 107 11.69 -14.97 -10.47
CA GLY A 107 11.64 -15.62 -11.78
C GLY A 107 12.79 -15.27 -12.70
#